data_930725ce361a9e10a3f0e78640bb8c93
#
_entry.id   930725ce361a9e10a3f0e78640bb8c93
#
_cell.length_a   1.000
_cell.length_b   1.000
_cell.length_c   1.000
_cell.angle_alpha   90.00
_cell.angle_beta   90.00
_cell.angle_gamma   90.00
#
_symmetry.space_group_name_H-M   'P 1'
#
loop_
_entity.id
_entity.type
_entity.pdbx_description
1 polymer ?
#
loop_
_entity_poly.entity_id
_entity_poly.type
_entity_poly.pdbx_seq_one_letter_code
_entity_poly.pdbx_strand_id
1 'polypeptide(L)'
;MATVAAVFAKAPVVRTPQTIIDNLFPAGAKSTDQQSAPKPEHKRVWASLTKGKTVVIEEVRQEVLRRDPAGHMTLVALIDGERALQKRVLKVMKPTLILDLIHVLDRVWTAAHVFQPEGSAEAEVYAKLMASRILEGDVSQVVKGLRQTVTKRGLTGSHKKDLLAVATYFQNNTRYMRYHEYLAAGFPIASGPVEGACKNLIRDRMERSGMRWTPAMAEAIVKLRSLYLSGDFDQYWSFHVAQDQLRLYPPGRWTVVAK
;
A
#
# COMPACT_ATOMS: atom_id res chain seq x y z
N MET A 1 14.86 -7.70 3.14
CA MET A 1 13.43 -7.40 2.94
C MET A 1 13.30 -5.89 2.75
N ALA A 2 12.63 -5.44 1.68
CA ALA A 2 12.44 -4.01 1.43
C ALA A 2 11.28 -3.45 2.27
N THR A 3 11.45 -2.25 2.81
CA THR A 3 10.36 -1.48 3.42
C THR A 3 10.02 -0.34 2.47
N VAL A 4 8.77 -0.30 1.99
CA VAL A 4 8.27 0.69 1.03
C VAL A 4 7.29 1.62 1.72
N ALA A 5 7.37 2.92 1.41
CA ALA A 5 6.49 3.94 1.94
C ALA A 5 6.01 4.88 0.81
N ALA A 6 4.81 5.41 0.97
CA ALA A 6 4.25 6.46 0.13
C ALA A 6 3.50 7.47 0.99
N VAL A 7 3.71 8.75 0.72
CA VAL A 7 2.94 9.86 1.31
C VAL A 7 2.39 10.71 0.18
N PHE A 8 1.10 10.98 0.21
CA PHE A 8 0.41 11.80 -0.79
C PHE A 8 -0.80 12.49 -0.19
N ALA A 9 -1.21 13.59 -0.78
CA ALA A 9 -2.50 14.21 -0.50
C ALA A 9 -3.55 13.69 -1.48
N LYS A 10 -4.80 13.65 -1.05
CA LYS A 10 -5.92 13.27 -1.90
C LYS A 10 -7.19 13.96 -1.43
N ALA A 11 -7.94 14.55 -2.36
CA ALA A 11 -9.26 15.07 -2.06
C ALA A 11 -10.20 13.93 -1.62
N PRO A 12 -11.02 14.12 -0.57
CA PRO A 12 -11.99 13.12 -0.16
C PRO A 12 -13.04 12.92 -1.23
N VAL A 13 -13.43 11.67 -1.46
CA VAL A 13 -14.49 11.31 -2.43
C VAL A 13 -15.42 10.31 -1.78
N VAL A 14 -16.62 10.73 -1.51
CA VAL A 14 -17.68 9.85 -0.98
C VAL A 14 -18.02 8.78 -2.00
N ARG A 15 -18.04 7.53 -1.55
CA ARG A 15 -18.36 6.36 -2.38
C ARG A 15 -19.22 5.39 -1.58
N THR A 16 -19.90 4.51 -2.27
CA THR A 16 -20.69 3.44 -1.65
C THR A 16 -19.97 2.09 -1.78
N PRO A 17 -20.25 1.12 -0.91
CA PRO A 17 -19.80 -0.26 -1.08
C PRO A 17 -20.13 -0.81 -2.47
N GLN A 18 -21.33 -0.53 -2.99
CA GLN A 18 -21.77 -0.97 -4.31
C GLN A 18 -20.88 -0.42 -5.42
N THR A 19 -20.54 0.86 -5.40
CA THR A 19 -19.61 1.47 -6.38
C THR A 19 -18.28 0.75 -6.42
N ILE A 20 -17.76 0.32 -5.26
CA ILE A 20 -16.50 -0.42 -5.18
C ILE A 20 -16.67 -1.83 -5.77
N ILE A 21 -17.78 -2.51 -5.47
CA ILE A 21 -18.06 -3.86 -6.00
C ILE A 21 -18.19 -3.84 -7.52
N ASP A 22 -18.89 -2.85 -8.09
CA ASP A 22 -19.06 -2.73 -9.53
C ASP A 22 -17.73 -2.48 -10.25
N ASN A 23 -16.81 -1.77 -9.59
CA ASN A 23 -15.46 -1.56 -10.12
C ASN A 23 -14.55 -2.80 -10.02
N LEU A 24 -14.72 -3.61 -8.98
CA LEU A 24 -13.92 -4.83 -8.76
C LEU A 24 -14.40 -6.00 -9.61
N PHE A 25 -15.73 -6.10 -9.84
CA PHE A 25 -16.39 -7.20 -10.54
C PHE A 25 -17.32 -6.65 -11.63
N PRO A 26 -16.76 -6.09 -12.72
CA PRO A 26 -17.57 -5.45 -13.76
C PRO A 26 -18.42 -6.49 -14.52
N ALA A 27 -19.72 -6.27 -14.56
CA ALA A 27 -20.63 -7.05 -15.36
C ALA A 27 -20.63 -6.57 -16.82
N GLY A 28 -19.68 -7.05 -17.64
CA GLY A 28 -19.61 -6.68 -19.07
C GLY A 28 -18.67 -5.51 -19.40
N ALA A 29 -18.79 -4.92 -20.58
CA ALA A 29 -17.93 -3.84 -21.06
C ALA A 29 -17.92 -2.64 -20.10
N LYS A 30 -16.72 -2.14 -19.79
CA LYS A 30 -16.52 -0.97 -18.93
C LYS A 30 -17.41 0.16 -19.38
N SER A 31 -18.31 0.61 -18.52
CA SER A 31 -19.06 1.84 -18.77
C SER A 31 -18.08 3.01 -18.86
N THR A 32 -18.15 3.78 -19.93
CA THR A 32 -17.30 4.94 -20.21
C THR A 32 -17.52 6.11 -19.25
N ASP A 33 -18.51 6.04 -18.37
CA ASP A 33 -18.93 7.11 -17.45
C ASP A 33 -18.37 6.99 -16.02
N GLN A 34 -17.33 6.18 -15.81
CA GLN A 34 -16.69 6.16 -14.49
C GLN A 34 -15.92 7.46 -14.27
N GLN A 35 -16.47 8.34 -13.42
CA GLN A 35 -15.71 9.46 -12.87
C GLN A 35 -14.38 8.93 -12.32
N SER A 36 -13.28 9.29 -12.99
CA SER A 36 -11.97 8.85 -12.57
C SER A 36 -11.70 9.37 -11.15
N ALA A 37 -11.37 8.47 -10.24
CA ALA A 37 -11.01 8.88 -8.88
C ALA A 37 -9.90 9.94 -8.93
N PRO A 38 -9.96 11.01 -8.09
CA PRO A 38 -8.93 12.04 -8.07
C PRO A 38 -7.56 11.42 -7.90
N LYS A 39 -6.62 11.89 -8.69
CA LYS A 39 -5.24 11.42 -8.64
C LYS A 39 -4.59 11.85 -7.32
N PRO A 40 -3.66 11.05 -6.78
CA PRO A 40 -2.84 11.46 -5.65
C PRO A 40 -2.02 12.70 -6.02
N GLU A 41 -2.07 13.73 -5.17
CA GLU A 41 -1.30 14.97 -5.31
C GLU A 41 -0.05 14.92 -4.43
N HIS A 42 1.00 15.60 -4.84
CA HIS A 42 2.26 15.68 -4.10
C HIS A 42 2.78 14.30 -3.63
N LYS A 43 2.64 13.31 -4.50
CA LYS A 43 3.03 11.94 -4.18
C LYS A 43 4.54 11.83 -4.02
N ARG A 44 4.99 11.39 -2.84
CA ARG A 44 6.35 10.98 -2.56
C ARG A 44 6.39 9.52 -2.19
N VAL A 45 7.28 8.78 -2.84
CA VAL A 45 7.46 7.34 -2.63
C VAL A 45 8.93 7.05 -2.38
N TRP A 46 9.21 6.16 -1.45
CA TRP A 46 10.58 5.70 -1.23
C TRP A 46 10.59 4.29 -0.67
N ALA A 47 11.74 3.66 -0.74
CA ALA A 47 11.97 2.37 -0.13
C ALA A 47 13.40 2.29 0.41
N SER A 48 13.61 1.37 1.34
CA SER A 48 14.94 1.03 1.82
C SER A 48 15.07 -0.49 1.99
N LEU A 49 16.23 -0.99 1.63
CA LEU A 49 16.63 -2.38 1.82
C LEU A 49 17.42 -2.58 3.11
N THR A 50 17.93 -1.50 3.68
CA THR A 50 18.84 -1.50 4.84
C THR A 50 18.19 -0.97 6.11
N LYS A 51 17.23 -0.03 5.99
CA LYS A 51 16.52 0.56 7.13
C LYS A 51 15.40 -0.34 7.62
N GLY A 52 15.34 -0.53 8.93
CA GLY A 52 14.21 -1.24 9.56
C GLY A 52 12.91 -0.44 9.51
N LYS A 53 11.77 -1.12 9.64
CA LYS A 53 10.42 -0.53 9.60
C LYS A 53 10.24 0.68 10.53
N THR A 54 10.87 0.67 11.72
CA THR A 54 10.77 1.78 12.69
C THR A 54 11.36 3.07 12.14
N VAL A 55 12.51 2.99 11.46
CA VAL A 55 13.16 4.16 10.85
C VAL A 55 12.32 4.70 9.71
N VAL A 56 11.79 3.82 8.86
CA VAL A 56 10.95 4.24 7.73
C VAL A 56 9.64 4.87 8.22
N ILE A 57 9.02 4.37 9.29
CA ILE A 57 7.82 4.99 9.89
C ILE A 57 8.13 6.39 10.43
N GLU A 58 9.30 6.59 11.04
CA GLU A 58 9.70 7.92 11.50
C GLU A 58 9.96 8.88 10.32
N GLU A 59 10.54 8.40 9.23
CA GLU A 59 10.66 9.18 8.00
C GLU A 59 9.29 9.57 7.42
N VAL A 60 8.30 8.65 7.44
CA VAL A 60 6.91 8.96 7.08
C VAL A 60 6.35 10.06 7.96
N ARG A 61 6.56 9.95 9.28
CA ARG A 61 6.10 10.98 10.24
C ARG A 61 6.72 12.35 9.94
N GLN A 62 8.02 12.40 9.69
CA GLN A 62 8.70 13.65 9.34
C GLN A 62 8.16 14.25 8.04
N GLU A 63 7.91 13.42 7.03
CA GLU A 63 7.31 13.87 5.78
C GLU A 63 5.88 14.41 5.98
N VAL A 64 5.07 13.78 6.82
CA VAL A 64 3.73 14.26 7.18
C VAL A 64 3.81 15.60 7.88
N LEU A 65 4.68 15.75 8.90
CA LEU A 65 4.86 17.01 9.64
C LEU A 65 5.38 18.15 8.75
N ARG A 66 6.23 17.83 7.76
CA ARG A 66 6.70 18.83 6.80
C ARG A 66 5.57 19.37 5.93
N ARG A 67 4.57 18.56 5.60
CA ARG A 67 3.43 18.95 4.76
C ARG A 67 2.32 19.63 5.54
N ASP A 68 2.10 19.18 6.75
CA ASP A 68 1.03 19.67 7.62
C ASP A 68 1.57 19.86 9.05
N PRO A 69 2.40 20.89 9.26
CA PRO A 69 2.99 21.17 10.57
C PRO A 69 1.97 21.54 11.63
N ALA A 70 0.83 22.09 11.23
CA ALA A 70 -0.26 22.47 12.11
C ALA A 70 -1.28 21.35 12.40
N GLY A 71 -1.21 20.24 11.65
CA GLY A 71 -2.13 19.12 11.86
C GLY A 71 -3.58 19.39 11.44
N HIS A 72 -3.78 20.17 10.39
CA HIS A 72 -5.11 20.54 9.92
C HIS A 72 -5.73 19.46 9.03
N MET A 73 -4.91 18.60 8.43
CA MET A 73 -5.37 17.54 7.52
C MET A 73 -5.75 16.26 8.28
N THR A 74 -6.77 15.58 7.80
CA THR A 74 -7.09 14.24 8.30
C THR A 74 -6.03 13.25 7.84
N LEU A 75 -5.30 12.65 8.79
CA LEU A 75 -4.28 11.66 8.52
C LEU A 75 -4.89 10.27 8.44
N VAL A 76 -4.78 9.64 7.28
CA VAL A 76 -5.21 8.27 7.01
C VAL A 76 -3.98 7.41 6.70
N ALA A 77 -3.89 6.22 7.29
CA ALA A 77 -2.84 5.26 6.98
C ALA A 77 -3.44 3.94 6.47
N LEU A 78 -3.06 3.57 5.26
CA LEU A 78 -3.37 2.29 4.63
C LEU A 78 -2.21 1.34 4.88
N ILE A 79 -2.47 0.21 5.50
CA ILE A 79 -1.44 -0.80 5.81
C ILE A 79 -1.97 -2.21 5.65
N ASP A 80 -1.05 -3.16 5.52
CA ASP A 80 -1.35 -4.58 5.57
C ASP A 80 -1.76 -5.05 6.99
N GLY A 81 -2.12 -6.32 7.12
CA GLY A 81 -2.55 -6.91 8.38
C GLY A 81 -1.43 -7.22 9.38
N GLU A 82 -0.21 -6.71 9.20
CA GLU A 82 0.90 -6.95 10.13
C GLU A 82 0.72 -6.19 11.45
N ARG A 83 0.41 -6.92 12.51
CA ARG A 83 0.13 -6.34 13.84
C ARG A 83 1.26 -5.47 14.40
N ALA A 84 2.52 -5.85 14.16
CA ALA A 84 3.66 -5.09 14.65
C ALA A 84 3.76 -3.72 13.96
N LEU A 85 3.50 -3.69 12.64
CA LEU A 85 3.45 -2.46 11.85
C LEU A 85 2.29 -1.57 12.32
N GLN A 86 1.08 -2.12 12.49
CA GLN A 86 -0.10 -1.41 12.99
C GLN A 86 0.17 -0.71 14.32
N LYS A 87 0.72 -1.46 15.30
CA LYS A 87 1.05 -0.91 16.63
C LYS A 87 2.07 0.23 16.54
N ARG A 88 3.07 0.10 15.69
CA ARG A 88 4.11 1.14 15.52
C ARG A 88 3.55 2.41 14.88
N VAL A 89 2.78 2.27 13.80
CA VAL A 89 2.14 3.40 13.10
C VAL A 89 1.20 4.15 14.04
N LEU A 90 0.35 3.44 14.78
CA LEU A 90 -0.55 4.05 15.77
C LEU A 90 0.20 4.76 16.90
N LYS A 91 1.31 4.18 17.37
CA LYS A 91 2.13 4.79 18.44
C LYS A 91 2.80 6.09 17.98
N VAL A 92 3.26 6.14 16.74
CA VAL A 92 4.08 7.24 16.21
C VAL A 92 3.22 8.39 15.66
N MET A 93 2.14 8.10 14.94
CA MET A 93 1.37 9.10 14.18
C MET A 93 -0.10 9.21 14.57
N LYS A 94 -0.69 8.18 15.20
CA LYS A 94 -2.12 8.10 15.57
C LYS A 94 -3.10 8.41 14.42
N PRO A 95 -2.92 7.87 13.20
CA PRO A 95 -3.82 8.12 12.08
C PRO A 95 -5.14 7.37 12.22
N THR A 96 -6.11 7.71 11.35
CA THR A 96 -7.18 6.76 11.01
C THR A 96 -6.56 5.59 10.26
N LEU A 97 -6.41 4.45 10.95
CA LEU A 97 -5.81 3.25 10.38
C LEU A 97 -6.85 2.44 9.62
N ILE A 98 -6.57 2.12 8.37
CA ILE A 98 -7.42 1.36 7.48
C ILE A 98 -6.64 0.14 6.98
N LEU A 99 -7.24 -1.04 7.09
CA LEU A 99 -6.68 -2.23 6.47
C LEU A 99 -6.84 -2.13 4.95
N ASP A 100 -5.75 -2.28 4.24
CA ASP A 100 -5.75 -2.17 2.77
C ASP A 100 -6.66 -3.23 2.13
N LEU A 101 -7.63 -2.76 1.35
CA LEU A 101 -8.62 -3.61 0.69
C LEU A 101 -7.97 -4.63 -0.24
N ILE A 102 -6.84 -4.32 -0.88
CA ILE A 102 -6.16 -5.24 -1.79
C ILE A 102 -5.76 -6.52 -1.03
N HIS A 103 -5.14 -6.36 0.13
CA HIS A 103 -4.78 -7.50 0.99
C HIS A 103 -5.99 -8.26 1.55
N VAL A 104 -7.12 -7.57 1.73
CA VAL A 104 -8.39 -8.22 2.10
C VAL A 104 -8.91 -9.06 0.94
N LEU A 105 -8.86 -8.54 -0.29
CA LEU A 105 -9.29 -9.27 -1.49
C LEU A 105 -8.44 -10.51 -1.74
N ASP A 106 -7.12 -10.47 -1.52
CA ASP A 106 -6.26 -11.65 -1.59
C ASP A 106 -6.77 -12.77 -0.66
N ARG A 107 -7.23 -12.42 0.54
CA ARG A 107 -7.81 -13.37 1.50
C ARG A 107 -9.20 -13.85 1.06
N VAL A 108 -10.00 -12.97 0.48
CA VAL A 108 -11.31 -13.33 -0.11
C VAL A 108 -11.13 -14.38 -1.21
N TRP A 109 -10.19 -14.16 -2.13
CA TRP A 109 -9.86 -15.12 -3.18
C TRP A 109 -9.30 -16.43 -2.62
N THR A 110 -8.43 -16.37 -1.61
CA THR A 110 -7.95 -17.58 -0.91
C THR A 110 -9.14 -18.42 -0.40
N ALA A 111 -10.15 -17.77 0.19
CA ALA A 111 -11.33 -18.50 0.67
C ALA A 111 -12.21 -19.02 -0.46
N ALA A 112 -12.34 -18.29 -1.58
CA ALA A 112 -13.08 -18.75 -2.76
C ALA A 112 -12.46 -20.01 -3.38
N HIS A 113 -11.15 -20.03 -3.52
CA HIS A 113 -10.40 -21.15 -4.12
C HIS A 113 -10.34 -22.42 -3.25
N VAL A 114 -10.78 -22.36 -1.99
CA VAL A 114 -11.01 -23.58 -1.20
C VAL A 114 -12.17 -24.41 -1.78
N PHE A 115 -13.13 -23.76 -2.42
CA PHE A 115 -14.37 -24.38 -2.88
C PHE A 115 -14.48 -24.48 -4.41
N GLN A 116 -13.83 -23.56 -5.10
CA GLN A 116 -13.99 -23.39 -6.54
C GLN A 116 -12.63 -23.30 -7.22
N PRO A 117 -12.51 -23.82 -8.44
CA PRO A 117 -11.29 -23.69 -9.22
C PRO A 117 -10.93 -22.23 -9.47
N GLU A 118 -9.63 -21.95 -9.55
CA GLU A 118 -9.12 -20.63 -9.93
C GLU A 118 -9.63 -20.25 -11.33
N GLY A 119 -10.10 -19.01 -11.48
CA GLY A 119 -10.65 -18.49 -12.74
C GLY A 119 -12.09 -18.94 -13.06
N SER A 120 -12.77 -19.68 -12.17
CA SER A 120 -14.18 -20.06 -12.38
C SER A 120 -15.14 -18.91 -12.05
N ALA A 121 -16.27 -18.88 -12.75
CA ALA A 121 -17.34 -17.90 -12.50
C ALA A 121 -17.92 -18.06 -11.07
N GLU A 122 -17.99 -19.29 -10.58
CA GLU A 122 -18.46 -19.59 -9.22
C GLU A 122 -17.52 -19.03 -8.15
N ALA A 123 -16.20 -19.05 -8.39
CA ALA A 123 -15.22 -18.42 -7.50
C ALA A 123 -15.42 -16.88 -7.47
N GLU A 124 -15.67 -16.27 -8.62
CA GLU A 124 -15.96 -14.84 -8.73
C GLU A 124 -17.25 -14.45 -8.00
N VAL A 125 -18.33 -15.20 -8.18
CA VAL A 125 -19.61 -14.99 -7.46
C VAL A 125 -19.40 -15.07 -5.95
N TYR A 126 -18.66 -16.08 -5.49
CA TYR A 126 -18.35 -16.25 -4.06
C TYR A 126 -17.50 -15.08 -3.52
N ALA A 127 -16.46 -14.70 -4.26
CA ALA A 127 -15.60 -13.58 -3.89
C ALA A 127 -16.37 -12.26 -3.85
N LYS A 128 -17.23 -11.99 -4.85
CA LYS A 128 -18.09 -10.81 -4.92
C LYS A 128 -19.03 -10.73 -3.72
N LEU A 129 -19.71 -11.82 -3.37
CA LEU A 129 -20.61 -11.87 -2.22
C LEU A 129 -19.87 -11.61 -0.90
N MET A 130 -18.69 -12.21 -0.71
CA MET A 130 -17.89 -12.00 0.50
C MET A 130 -17.36 -10.57 0.57
N ALA A 131 -16.86 -10.02 -0.53
CA ALA A 131 -16.38 -8.64 -0.60
C ALA A 131 -17.49 -7.63 -0.31
N SER A 132 -18.72 -7.82 -0.85
CA SER A 132 -19.88 -6.97 -0.55
C SER A 132 -20.15 -6.91 0.95
N ARG A 133 -20.26 -8.04 1.61
CA ARG A 133 -20.50 -8.09 3.07
C ARG A 133 -19.40 -7.41 3.88
N ILE A 134 -18.14 -7.59 3.48
CA ILE A 134 -17.00 -6.93 4.14
C ILE A 134 -17.08 -5.41 3.97
N LEU A 135 -17.40 -4.93 2.77
CA LEU A 135 -17.53 -3.50 2.48
C LEU A 135 -18.72 -2.86 3.18
N GLU A 136 -19.79 -3.60 3.40
CA GLU A 136 -21.00 -3.20 4.16
C GLU A 136 -20.79 -3.21 5.69
N GLY A 137 -19.67 -3.75 6.18
CA GLY A 137 -19.35 -3.79 7.61
C GLY A 137 -19.65 -5.11 8.30
N ASP A 138 -20.17 -6.11 7.60
CA ASP A 138 -20.57 -7.41 8.16
C ASP A 138 -19.39 -8.39 8.37
N VAL A 139 -18.19 -7.86 8.65
CA VAL A 139 -16.97 -8.66 8.82
C VAL A 139 -17.14 -9.77 9.85
N SER A 140 -17.83 -9.49 10.97
CA SER A 140 -18.07 -10.47 12.03
C SER A 140 -18.92 -11.64 11.55
N GLN A 141 -19.91 -11.41 10.71
CA GLN A 141 -20.74 -12.44 10.10
C GLN A 141 -19.95 -13.27 9.07
N VAL A 142 -19.08 -12.62 8.29
CA VAL A 142 -18.17 -13.32 7.37
C VAL A 142 -17.25 -14.26 8.15
N VAL A 143 -16.63 -13.80 9.24
CA VAL A 143 -15.77 -14.64 10.10
C VAL A 143 -16.53 -15.84 10.67
N LYS A 144 -17.76 -15.60 11.19
CA LYS A 144 -18.63 -16.65 11.71
C LYS A 144 -18.97 -17.68 10.62
N GLY A 145 -19.36 -17.19 9.44
CA GLY A 145 -19.70 -18.03 8.28
C GLY A 145 -18.53 -18.92 7.83
N LEU A 146 -17.32 -18.38 7.72
CA LEU A 146 -16.13 -19.16 7.38
C LEU A 146 -15.88 -20.29 8.38
N ARG A 147 -15.94 -20.00 9.69
CA ARG A 147 -15.76 -21.01 10.74
C ARG A 147 -16.85 -22.08 10.74
N GLN A 148 -18.12 -21.67 10.59
CA GLN A 148 -19.22 -22.60 10.47
C GLN A 148 -19.10 -23.51 9.25
N THR A 149 -18.61 -23.00 8.14
CA THR A 149 -18.40 -23.77 6.91
C THR A 149 -17.35 -24.88 7.13
N VAL A 150 -16.26 -24.58 7.84
CA VAL A 150 -15.26 -25.60 8.22
C VAL A 150 -15.89 -26.76 8.97
N THR A 151 -16.74 -26.45 9.96
CA THR A 151 -17.40 -27.48 10.78
C THR A 151 -18.50 -28.22 10.00
N LYS A 152 -19.42 -27.50 9.33
CA LYS A 152 -20.55 -28.09 8.62
C LYS A 152 -20.15 -28.96 7.44
N ARG A 153 -19.08 -28.59 6.73
CA ARG A 153 -18.56 -29.38 5.59
C ARG A 153 -17.49 -30.41 5.98
N GLY A 154 -17.16 -30.52 7.27
CA GLY A 154 -16.13 -31.45 7.73
C GLY A 154 -14.77 -31.23 7.09
N LEU A 155 -14.37 -29.97 6.79
CA LEU A 155 -13.14 -29.69 6.08
C LEU A 155 -11.92 -30.12 6.91
N THR A 156 -10.94 -30.73 6.23
CA THR A 156 -9.68 -31.20 6.81
C THR A 156 -8.48 -30.69 6.00
N GLY A 157 -7.28 -30.96 6.45
CA GLY A 157 -6.04 -30.67 5.70
C GLY A 157 -5.83 -29.17 5.43
N SER A 158 -5.36 -28.88 4.21
CA SER A 158 -5.05 -27.51 3.75
C SER A 158 -6.30 -26.62 3.71
N HIS A 159 -7.42 -27.11 3.19
CA HIS A 159 -8.67 -26.34 3.07
C HIS A 159 -9.17 -25.82 4.42
N LYS A 160 -9.13 -26.65 5.47
CA LYS A 160 -9.44 -26.21 6.84
C LYS A 160 -8.46 -25.14 7.30
N LYS A 161 -7.16 -25.36 7.10
CA LYS A 161 -6.11 -24.43 7.51
C LYS A 161 -6.29 -23.06 6.85
N ASP A 162 -6.52 -23.04 5.54
CA ASP A 162 -6.66 -21.80 4.76
C ASP A 162 -7.88 -21.00 5.18
N LEU A 163 -9.06 -21.62 5.31
CA LEU A 163 -10.26 -20.92 5.78
C LEU A 163 -10.13 -20.39 7.21
N LEU A 164 -9.54 -21.16 8.12
CA LEU A 164 -9.30 -20.69 9.49
C LEU A 164 -8.27 -19.57 9.54
N ALA A 165 -7.26 -19.59 8.67
CA ALA A 165 -6.29 -18.50 8.55
C ALA A 165 -6.96 -17.21 8.06
N VAL A 166 -7.81 -17.28 7.03
CA VAL A 166 -8.60 -16.15 6.53
C VAL A 166 -9.54 -15.61 7.63
N ALA A 167 -10.30 -16.48 8.30
CA ALA A 167 -11.19 -16.09 9.38
C ALA A 167 -10.44 -15.39 10.54
N THR A 168 -9.26 -15.92 10.89
CA THR A 168 -8.41 -15.34 11.94
C THR A 168 -7.82 -13.99 11.52
N TYR A 169 -7.42 -13.86 10.26
CA TYR A 169 -6.93 -12.61 9.70
C TYR A 169 -8.01 -11.51 9.77
N PHE A 170 -9.23 -11.78 9.33
CA PHE A 170 -10.34 -10.84 9.39
C PHE A 170 -10.71 -10.49 10.82
N GLN A 171 -10.82 -11.49 11.71
CA GLN A 171 -11.13 -11.26 13.13
C GLN A 171 -10.10 -10.34 13.80
N ASN A 172 -8.82 -10.56 13.52
CA ASN A 172 -7.75 -9.76 14.11
C ASN A 172 -7.73 -8.30 13.64
N ASN A 173 -8.29 -8.04 12.45
CA ASN A 173 -8.25 -6.75 11.79
C ASN A 173 -9.62 -6.05 11.71
N THR A 174 -10.70 -6.64 12.24
CA THR A 174 -12.09 -6.14 12.13
C THR A 174 -12.21 -4.65 12.43
N ARG A 175 -11.52 -4.14 13.44
CA ARG A 175 -11.55 -2.72 13.84
C ARG A 175 -11.02 -1.75 12.77
N TYR A 176 -10.25 -2.25 11.80
CA TYR A 176 -9.67 -1.48 10.70
C TYR A 176 -10.38 -1.74 9.37
N MET A 177 -11.48 -2.50 9.38
CA MET A 177 -12.26 -2.92 8.22
C MET A 177 -13.66 -2.26 8.19
N ARG A 178 -13.82 -1.08 8.76
CA ARG A 178 -15.08 -0.31 8.74
C ARG A 178 -15.22 0.45 7.42
N TYR A 179 -15.19 -0.28 6.29
CA TYR A 179 -15.10 0.32 4.96
C TYR A 179 -16.31 1.20 4.62
N HIS A 180 -17.52 0.83 5.02
CA HIS A 180 -18.73 1.65 4.83
C HIS A 180 -18.57 3.05 5.44
N GLU A 181 -17.99 3.16 6.64
CA GLU A 181 -17.73 4.45 7.28
C GLU A 181 -16.60 5.22 6.56
N TYR A 182 -15.52 4.54 6.17
CA TYR A 182 -14.41 5.17 5.47
C TYR A 182 -14.81 5.69 4.09
N LEU A 183 -15.64 4.93 3.37
CA LEU A 183 -16.16 5.34 2.07
C LEU A 183 -17.12 6.53 2.20
N ALA A 184 -17.97 6.55 3.21
CA ALA A 184 -18.86 7.68 3.52
C ALA A 184 -18.07 8.95 3.92
N ALA A 185 -16.93 8.78 4.61
CA ALA A 185 -16.01 9.88 4.93
C ALA A 185 -15.13 10.31 3.73
N GLY A 186 -15.21 9.63 2.60
CA GLY A 186 -14.42 9.92 1.40
C GLY A 186 -12.99 9.42 1.46
N PHE A 187 -12.61 8.57 2.42
CA PHE A 187 -11.24 8.10 2.61
C PHE A 187 -10.85 7.05 1.56
N PRO A 188 -9.57 6.99 1.17
CA PRO A 188 -9.04 5.88 0.38
C PRO A 188 -9.08 4.59 1.19
N ILE A 189 -9.43 3.47 0.56
CA ILE A 189 -9.48 2.15 1.21
C ILE A 189 -8.51 1.14 0.59
N ALA A 190 -7.76 1.55 -0.44
CA ALA A 190 -6.78 0.73 -1.13
C ALA A 190 -5.52 1.52 -1.46
N SER A 191 -4.37 0.90 -1.33
CA SER A 191 -3.04 1.51 -1.43
C SER A 191 -2.43 1.41 -2.83
N GLY A 192 -3.22 1.64 -3.89
CA GLY A 192 -2.71 1.63 -5.27
C GLY A 192 -1.36 2.36 -5.49
N PRO A 193 -1.13 3.56 -4.89
CA PRO A 193 0.17 4.23 -4.96
C PRO A 193 1.32 3.45 -4.33
N VAL A 194 1.08 2.68 -3.26
CA VAL A 194 2.12 1.85 -2.61
C VAL A 194 2.41 0.61 -3.44
N GLU A 195 1.39 -0.04 -4.00
CA GLU A 195 1.59 -1.17 -4.91
C GLU A 195 2.35 -0.77 -6.17
N GLY A 196 1.96 0.36 -6.77
CA GLY A 196 2.72 0.95 -7.88
C GLY A 196 4.16 1.25 -7.48
N ALA A 197 4.41 1.72 -6.25
CA ALA A 197 5.75 1.92 -5.73
C ALA A 197 6.50 0.58 -5.55
N CYS A 198 5.89 -0.44 -4.95
CA CYS A 198 6.49 -1.76 -4.82
C CYS A 198 6.89 -2.34 -6.18
N LYS A 199 6.00 -2.26 -7.17
CA LYS A 199 6.29 -2.69 -8.54
C LYS A 199 7.45 -1.89 -9.14
N ASN A 200 7.32 -0.58 -9.18
CA ASN A 200 8.24 0.28 -9.92
C ASN A 200 9.59 0.51 -9.21
N LEU A 201 9.62 0.58 -7.85
CA LEU A 201 10.87 0.75 -7.12
C LEU A 201 11.67 -0.55 -7.02
N ILE A 202 10.98 -1.67 -6.74
CA ILE A 202 11.63 -2.93 -6.39
C ILE A 202 11.53 -3.95 -7.53
N ARG A 203 10.32 -4.47 -7.84
CA ARG A 203 10.15 -5.61 -8.74
C ARG A 203 10.73 -5.37 -10.12
N ASP A 204 10.38 -4.25 -10.75
CA ASP A 204 10.83 -3.95 -12.11
C ASP A 204 12.35 -3.79 -12.24
N ARG A 205 13.07 -3.62 -11.15
CA ARG A 205 14.52 -3.40 -11.20
C ARG A 205 15.33 -4.44 -10.43
N MET A 206 14.79 -5.00 -9.35
CA MET A 206 15.55 -5.91 -8.48
C MET A 206 15.25 -7.39 -8.75
N GLU A 207 14.06 -7.71 -9.29
CA GLU A 207 13.58 -9.08 -9.44
C GLU A 207 13.60 -9.57 -10.90
N ARG A 208 14.05 -8.75 -11.86
CA ARG A 208 14.19 -9.22 -13.26
C ARG A 208 15.35 -10.19 -13.40
N SER A 209 15.18 -11.15 -14.30
CA SER A 209 16.13 -12.26 -14.56
C SER A 209 17.59 -11.82 -14.69
N GLY A 210 18.51 -12.54 -14.05
CA GLY A 210 19.94 -12.36 -14.19
C GLY A 210 20.57 -11.17 -13.47
N MET A 211 19.78 -10.31 -12.84
CA MET A 211 20.34 -9.16 -12.12
C MET A 211 20.91 -9.60 -10.77
N ARG A 212 22.17 -9.24 -10.53
CA ARG A 212 22.85 -9.43 -9.25
C ARG A 212 23.23 -8.07 -8.68
N TRP A 213 22.90 -7.85 -7.44
CA TRP A 213 23.10 -6.58 -6.74
C TRP A 213 23.92 -6.78 -5.48
N THR A 214 24.89 -5.94 -5.24
CA THR A 214 25.40 -5.76 -3.89
C THR A 214 24.39 -4.97 -3.07
N PRO A 215 24.30 -5.16 -1.74
CA PRO A 215 23.34 -4.40 -0.92
C PRO A 215 23.49 -2.88 -1.07
N ALA A 216 24.71 -2.38 -1.16
CA ALA A 216 25.00 -0.95 -1.31
C ALA A 216 24.48 -0.39 -2.67
N MET A 217 24.73 -1.12 -3.76
CA MET A 217 24.27 -0.68 -5.08
C MET A 217 22.76 -0.80 -5.22
N ALA A 218 22.14 -1.85 -4.66
CA ALA A 218 20.71 -2.00 -4.63
C ALA A 218 20.04 -0.82 -3.89
N GLU A 219 20.54 -0.45 -2.71
CA GLU A 219 20.05 0.69 -1.94
C GLU A 219 20.21 2.01 -2.70
N ALA A 220 21.35 2.23 -3.37
CA ALA A 220 21.60 3.42 -4.18
C ALA A 220 20.60 3.55 -5.34
N ILE A 221 20.37 2.47 -6.09
CA ILE A 221 19.41 2.45 -7.19
C ILE A 221 17.98 2.68 -6.69
N VAL A 222 17.59 2.07 -5.58
CA VAL A 222 16.26 2.29 -4.98
C VAL A 222 16.07 3.75 -4.60
N LYS A 223 17.07 4.41 -4.02
CA LYS A 223 17.04 5.84 -3.69
C LYS A 223 16.88 6.72 -4.93
N LEU A 224 17.67 6.49 -5.99
CA LEU A 224 17.55 7.25 -7.23
C LEU A 224 16.17 7.08 -7.89
N ARG A 225 15.63 5.86 -7.90
CA ARG A 225 14.28 5.59 -8.40
C ARG A 225 13.21 6.26 -7.54
N SER A 226 13.41 6.32 -6.22
CA SER A 226 12.51 7.04 -5.31
C SER A 226 12.43 8.53 -5.67
N LEU A 227 13.56 9.18 -5.92
CA LEU A 227 13.63 10.58 -6.35
C LEU A 227 12.90 10.78 -7.69
N TYR A 228 13.17 9.91 -8.66
CA TYR A 228 12.53 9.99 -9.99
C TYR A 228 11.00 9.83 -9.90
N LEU A 229 10.52 8.81 -9.18
CA LEU A 229 9.08 8.55 -9.04
C LEU A 229 8.34 9.55 -8.15
N SER A 230 9.07 10.30 -7.34
CA SER A 230 8.54 11.40 -6.51
C SER A 230 8.54 12.74 -7.25
N GLY A 231 9.21 12.84 -8.40
CA GLY A 231 9.38 14.11 -9.13
C GLY A 231 10.49 15.00 -8.59
N ASP A 232 11.34 14.48 -7.70
CA ASP A 232 12.41 15.24 -7.02
C ASP A 232 13.77 15.11 -7.76
N PHE A 233 13.81 14.40 -8.91
CA PHE A 233 15.09 14.04 -9.55
C PHE A 233 15.87 15.24 -10.07
N ASP A 234 15.24 16.21 -10.72
CA ASP A 234 15.91 17.37 -11.29
C ASP A 234 16.51 18.27 -10.20
N GLN A 235 15.79 18.44 -9.08
CA GLN A 235 16.29 19.18 -7.92
C GLN A 235 17.50 18.47 -7.31
N TYR A 236 17.42 17.14 -7.14
CA TYR A 236 18.54 16.34 -6.65
C TYR A 236 19.74 16.43 -7.58
N TRP A 237 19.52 16.33 -8.91
CA TRP A 237 20.61 16.38 -9.89
C TRP A 237 21.35 17.72 -9.87
N SER A 238 20.62 18.82 -9.82
CA SER A 238 21.19 20.16 -9.68
C SER A 238 22.03 20.29 -8.40
N PHE A 239 21.52 19.80 -7.27
CA PHE A 239 22.26 19.73 -6.02
C PHE A 239 23.52 18.85 -6.14
N HIS A 240 23.40 17.67 -6.74
CA HIS A 240 24.51 16.73 -6.92
C HIS A 240 25.63 17.35 -7.74
N VAL A 241 25.31 17.98 -8.87
CA VAL A 241 26.29 18.67 -9.73
C VAL A 241 26.99 19.79 -8.97
N ALA A 242 26.24 20.62 -8.23
CA ALA A 242 26.83 21.72 -7.43
C ALA A 242 27.79 21.16 -6.35
N GLN A 243 27.41 20.10 -5.64
CA GLN A 243 28.26 19.47 -4.64
C GLN A 243 29.51 18.84 -5.28
N ASP A 244 29.38 18.23 -6.44
CA ASP A 244 30.52 17.61 -7.13
C ASP A 244 31.49 18.66 -7.66
N GLN A 245 31.00 19.78 -8.17
CA GLN A 245 31.81 20.94 -8.55
C GLN A 245 32.58 21.49 -7.35
N LEU A 246 31.94 21.68 -6.21
CA LEU A 246 32.61 22.13 -4.98
C LEU A 246 33.70 21.13 -4.50
N ARG A 247 33.45 19.85 -4.66
CA ARG A 247 34.38 18.78 -4.29
C ARG A 247 35.59 18.77 -5.21
N LEU A 248 35.38 18.90 -6.52
CA LEU A 248 36.44 18.86 -7.55
C LEU A 248 37.22 20.16 -7.64
N TYR A 249 36.51 21.29 -7.47
CA TYR A 249 37.04 22.64 -7.61
C TYR A 249 36.76 23.47 -6.36
N PRO A 250 37.37 23.11 -5.19
CA PRO A 250 37.12 23.86 -3.96
C PRO A 250 37.62 25.31 -4.09
N PRO A 251 36.87 26.29 -3.59
CA PRO A 251 37.28 27.69 -3.58
C PRO A 251 38.64 27.87 -2.93
N GLY A 252 39.53 28.66 -3.56
CA GLY A 252 40.85 28.98 -3.02
C GLY A 252 41.96 27.95 -3.32
N ARG A 253 41.65 26.84 -4.01
CA ARG A 253 42.67 25.85 -4.38
C ARG A 253 43.49 26.21 -5.63
N TRP A 254 43.01 27.17 -6.40
CA TRP A 254 43.66 27.62 -7.61
C TRP A 254 43.98 29.10 -7.50
N THR A 255 45.19 29.43 -7.07
CA THR A 255 45.77 30.78 -7.24
C THR A 255 46.29 30.86 -8.70
N VAL A 256 45.70 31.77 -9.49
CA VAL A 256 46.28 32.13 -10.77
C VAL A 256 47.57 32.89 -10.46
N VAL A 257 48.70 32.24 -10.65
CA VAL A 257 50.00 32.96 -10.68
C VAL A 257 50.06 33.65 -12.02
N ALA A 258 49.70 34.96 -12.02
CA ALA A 258 50.03 35.80 -13.19
C ALA A 258 51.55 35.91 -13.30
N LYS A 259 52.10 35.51 -14.45
CA LYS A 259 53.46 35.79 -14.85
C LYS A 259 53.54 37.20 -15.37
#